data_3d305b6a2bd3bf61059c27270d043aa4
#
_entry.id   3d305b6a2bd3bf61059c27270d043aa4
#
_cell.length_a   1.000
_cell.length_b   1.000
_cell.length_c   1.000
_cell.angle_alpha   90.00
_cell.angle_beta   90.00
_cell.angle_gamma   90.00
#
_symmetry.space_group_name_H-M   'P 1'
#
loop_
_entity.id
_entity.type
_entity.pdbx_description
1 polymer ?
#
loop_
_entity_poly.entity_id
_entity_poly.type
_entity_poly.pdbx_seq_one_letter_code
_entity_poly.pdbx_strand_id
1 'polypeptide(L)'
;TPALSSAASDVYKRQIQMGPNKINRENFNWNEVNNNPFFCGDSEAAKEWEIWLDDLRKNGNSAGAIIEVIAENVPRGLGSPVYKKLDSQIAEAMMSINAVKGVEIGSGFDLASLTGEESNDEIFPDNKGDYYFGSNHSGGILGGISSGQPIVARFIVKPTSSILKEKNSINLDNEAIQIKTKGRHDPCVGIRAVPVAEAMMAITILDQLLGHESQIGKIK
;
A
#
# COMPACT_ATOMS: atom_id res chain seq x y z
N THR A 1 11.01 12.78 -6.36
CA THR A 1 10.44 13.46 -5.18
C THR A 1 11.58 14.11 -4.39
N PRO A 2 11.66 15.43 -4.22
CA PRO A 2 12.84 16.08 -3.66
C PRO A 2 12.73 16.38 -2.17
N ALA A 3 12.20 15.51 -1.34
CA ALA A 3 11.93 15.89 0.04
C ALA A 3 12.64 15.08 1.14
N LEU A 4 13.42 14.06 0.82
CA LEU A 4 14.12 13.25 1.82
C LEU A 4 15.63 13.10 1.52
N SER A 5 16.24 14.11 0.96
CA SER A 5 17.61 14.04 0.41
C SER A 5 18.76 14.06 1.42
N SER A 6 18.54 13.85 2.70
CA SER A 6 19.65 13.72 3.67
C SER A 6 19.73 12.36 4.38
N ALA A 7 18.70 11.52 4.24
CA ALA A 7 18.77 10.09 4.49
C ALA A 7 18.06 9.47 3.30
N ALA A 8 18.79 8.85 2.40
CA ALA A 8 18.34 8.44 1.07
C ALA A 8 17.28 7.33 1.08
N SER A 9 16.17 7.52 1.81
CA SER A 9 15.01 6.64 1.76
C SER A 9 14.14 7.03 0.57
N ASP A 10 13.90 6.09 -0.33
CA ASP A 10 13.04 6.24 -1.49
C ASP A 10 11.72 5.53 -1.24
N VAL A 11 10.60 6.18 -1.60
CA VAL A 11 9.27 5.56 -1.52
C VAL A 11 8.75 5.30 -2.92
N TYR A 12 8.46 4.04 -3.19
CA TYR A 12 7.88 3.57 -4.45
C TYR A 12 6.42 3.20 -4.23
N LYS A 13 5.60 3.42 -5.25
CA LYS A 13 4.17 3.17 -5.23
C LYS A 13 3.72 2.48 -6.50
N ARG A 14 2.75 1.59 -6.40
CA ARG A 14 2.11 0.94 -7.55
C ARG A 14 0.74 0.40 -7.22
N GLN A 15 -0.11 0.31 -8.22
CA GLN A 15 -1.33 -0.46 -8.15
C GLN A 15 -1.05 -1.88 -8.65
N ILE A 16 -1.45 -2.88 -7.88
CA ILE A 16 -1.16 -4.29 -8.18
C ILE A 16 -2.42 -5.10 -8.51
N GLN A 17 -3.60 -4.51 -8.28
CA GLN A 17 -4.88 -5.14 -8.63
C GLN A 17 -5.95 -4.07 -8.85
N MET A 18 -6.81 -4.27 -9.84
CA MET A 18 -8.04 -3.52 -10.06
C MET A 18 -9.22 -4.49 -10.23
N GLY A 19 -10.17 -4.45 -9.28
CA GLY A 19 -11.25 -5.41 -9.21
C GLY A 19 -10.72 -6.86 -9.17
N PRO A 20 -11.16 -7.75 -10.10
CA PRO A 20 -10.68 -9.13 -10.15
C PRO A 20 -9.29 -9.27 -10.79
N ASN A 21 -8.81 -8.25 -11.53
CA ASN A 21 -7.64 -8.37 -12.41
C ASN A 21 -6.36 -7.97 -11.64
N LYS A 22 -5.45 -8.92 -11.46
CA LYS A 22 -4.14 -8.72 -10.83
C LYS A 22 -3.05 -8.56 -11.89
N ILE A 23 -1.97 -7.86 -11.55
CA ILE A 23 -0.76 -7.84 -12.36
C ILE A 23 -0.11 -9.24 -12.39
N ASN A 24 0.62 -9.54 -13.46
CA ASN A 24 1.62 -10.61 -13.42
C ASN A 24 2.95 -10.01 -12.91
N ARG A 25 3.43 -10.49 -11.77
CA ARG A 25 4.68 -9.98 -11.18
C ARG A 25 5.92 -10.31 -11.99
N GLU A 26 5.88 -11.32 -12.87
CA GLU A 26 6.99 -11.65 -13.78
C GLU A 26 7.14 -10.62 -14.91
N ASN A 27 6.03 -9.98 -15.32
CA ASN A 27 6.01 -8.94 -16.35
C ASN A 27 6.24 -7.52 -15.78
N PHE A 28 6.52 -7.42 -14.49
CA PHE A 28 6.58 -6.13 -13.81
C PHE A 28 7.84 -5.31 -14.20
N ASN A 29 7.61 -4.06 -14.60
CA ASN A 29 8.64 -3.08 -14.94
C ASN A 29 8.35 -1.74 -14.24
N TRP A 30 9.26 -1.27 -13.39
CA TRP A 30 9.12 0.00 -12.68
C TRP A 30 8.99 1.21 -13.62
N ASN A 31 9.62 1.18 -14.80
CA ASN A 31 9.55 2.27 -15.76
C ASN A 31 8.12 2.47 -16.30
N GLU A 32 7.29 1.43 -16.29
CA GLU A 32 5.91 1.49 -16.77
C GLU A 32 4.95 2.12 -15.74
N VAL A 33 5.30 2.13 -14.46
CA VAL A 33 4.41 2.59 -13.37
C VAL A 33 3.92 4.03 -13.59
N ASN A 34 4.79 4.90 -14.08
CA ASN A 34 4.43 6.31 -14.33
C ASN A 34 4.02 6.59 -15.78
N ASN A 35 4.06 5.57 -16.66
CA ASN A 35 3.76 5.71 -18.08
C ASN A 35 2.29 5.43 -18.43
N ASN A 36 1.48 5.03 -17.44
CA ASN A 36 0.06 4.80 -17.62
C ASN A 36 -0.75 5.42 -16.45
N PRO A 37 -2.04 5.70 -16.66
CA PRO A 37 -2.86 6.40 -15.65
C PRO A 37 -3.18 5.54 -14.42
N PHE A 38 -2.86 4.25 -14.43
CA PHE A 38 -3.19 3.31 -13.37
C PHE A 38 -2.05 3.10 -12.36
N PHE A 39 -0.87 3.68 -12.61
CA PHE A 39 0.34 3.37 -11.85
C PHE A 39 0.64 1.86 -11.82
N CYS A 40 0.42 1.20 -12.95
CA CYS A 40 0.60 -0.24 -13.14
C CYS A 40 1.96 -0.51 -13.78
N GLY A 41 2.76 -1.42 -13.18
CA GLY A 41 4.05 -1.81 -13.74
C GLY A 41 3.96 -2.94 -14.77
N ASP A 42 2.77 -3.47 -15.02
CA ASP A 42 2.48 -4.49 -16.03
C ASP A 42 1.65 -3.84 -17.14
N SER A 43 2.26 -3.66 -18.31
CA SER A 43 1.65 -2.95 -19.43
C SER A 43 0.47 -3.72 -20.06
N GLU A 44 0.45 -5.05 -19.95
CA GLU A 44 -0.67 -5.89 -20.43
C GLU A 44 -1.85 -5.75 -19.47
N ALA A 45 -1.61 -5.89 -18.17
CA ALA A 45 -2.64 -5.68 -17.16
C ALA A 45 -3.21 -4.25 -17.23
N ALA A 46 -2.39 -3.23 -17.48
CA ALA A 46 -2.87 -1.86 -17.64
C ALA A 46 -3.88 -1.69 -18.78
N LYS A 47 -3.66 -2.36 -19.92
CA LYS A 47 -4.60 -2.35 -21.07
C LYS A 47 -5.91 -3.07 -20.73
N GLU A 48 -5.82 -4.21 -20.04
CA GLU A 48 -7.00 -4.95 -19.57
C GLU A 48 -7.82 -4.13 -18.57
N TRP A 49 -7.14 -3.42 -17.65
CA TRP A 49 -7.80 -2.55 -16.68
C TRP A 49 -8.51 -1.38 -17.34
N GLU A 50 -7.93 -0.80 -18.39
CA GLU A 50 -8.55 0.30 -19.14
C GLU A 50 -9.88 -0.16 -19.78
N ILE A 51 -9.87 -1.30 -20.47
CA ILE A 51 -11.05 -1.86 -21.13
C ILE A 51 -12.13 -2.18 -20.09
N TRP A 52 -11.75 -2.84 -19.00
CA TRP A 52 -12.67 -3.24 -17.94
C TRP A 52 -13.26 -2.04 -17.19
N LEU A 53 -12.45 -1.02 -16.91
CA LEU A 53 -12.89 0.19 -16.23
C LEU A 53 -13.84 1.02 -17.09
N ASP A 54 -13.61 1.07 -18.39
CA ASP A 54 -14.52 1.71 -19.35
C ASP A 54 -15.88 1.03 -19.40
N ASP A 55 -15.90 -0.30 -19.36
CA ASP A 55 -17.16 -1.05 -19.28
C ASP A 55 -17.91 -0.77 -17.96
N LEU A 56 -17.20 -0.78 -16.83
CA LEU A 56 -17.78 -0.42 -15.54
C LEU A 56 -18.36 1.01 -15.53
N ARG A 57 -17.66 1.95 -16.16
CA ARG A 57 -18.10 3.33 -16.27
C ARG A 57 -19.39 3.45 -17.11
N LYS A 58 -19.45 2.76 -18.26
CA LYS A 58 -20.65 2.70 -19.10
C LYS A 58 -21.84 2.10 -18.36
N ASN A 59 -21.58 1.12 -17.52
CA ASN A 59 -22.60 0.43 -16.71
C ASN A 59 -22.91 1.16 -15.38
N GLY A 60 -22.35 2.37 -15.15
CA GLY A 60 -22.57 3.16 -13.94
C GLY A 60 -22.12 2.48 -12.66
N ASN A 61 -21.04 1.69 -12.72
CA ASN A 61 -20.50 0.89 -11.62
C ASN A 61 -19.08 1.37 -11.24
N SER A 62 -18.46 0.72 -10.24
CA SER A 62 -17.14 1.08 -9.72
C SER A 62 -16.31 -0.15 -9.36
N ALA A 63 -15.00 0.04 -9.28
CA ALA A 63 -14.01 -0.97 -8.93
C ALA A 63 -13.28 -0.63 -7.62
N GLY A 64 -12.89 -1.66 -6.88
CA GLY A 64 -11.86 -1.58 -5.85
C GLY A 64 -10.47 -1.78 -6.44
N ALA A 65 -9.46 -1.56 -5.61
CA ALA A 65 -8.06 -1.71 -6.00
C ALA A 65 -7.19 -2.18 -4.82
N ILE A 66 -6.05 -2.78 -5.11
CA ILE A 66 -4.98 -3.00 -4.15
C ILE A 66 -3.76 -2.19 -4.58
N ILE A 67 -3.27 -1.39 -3.64
CA ILE A 67 -2.09 -0.57 -3.80
C ILE A 67 -0.96 -1.17 -2.96
N GLU A 68 0.24 -1.18 -3.51
CA GLU A 68 1.46 -1.57 -2.83
C GLU A 68 2.41 -0.38 -2.76
N VAL A 69 2.96 -0.14 -1.56
CA VAL A 69 3.93 0.92 -1.29
C VAL A 69 5.17 0.28 -0.69
N ILE A 70 6.33 0.64 -1.22
CA ILE A 70 7.63 0.13 -0.79
C ILE A 70 8.51 1.31 -0.40
N ALA A 71 9.10 1.27 0.78
CA ALA A 71 10.12 2.24 1.18
C ALA A 71 11.46 1.52 1.29
N GLU A 72 12.43 1.97 0.51
CA GLU A 72 13.80 1.45 0.48
C GLU A 72 14.76 2.38 1.25
N ASN A 73 15.91 1.84 1.64
CA ASN A 73 16.96 2.55 2.36
C ASN A 73 16.47 3.19 3.68
N VAL A 74 15.48 2.60 4.31
CA VAL A 74 15.00 3.04 5.62
C VAL A 74 16.05 2.64 6.68
N PRO A 75 16.49 3.57 7.52
CA PRO A 75 17.42 3.26 8.59
C PRO A 75 16.92 2.14 9.49
N ARG A 76 17.84 1.29 9.96
CA ARG A 76 17.55 0.27 10.98
C ARG A 76 17.22 0.94 12.32
N GLY A 77 16.28 0.37 13.07
CA GLY A 77 15.99 0.80 14.44
C GLY A 77 14.85 1.80 14.58
N LEU A 78 14.16 2.17 13.48
CA LEU A 78 12.98 3.04 13.58
C LEU A 78 11.77 2.28 14.10
N GLY A 79 11.01 2.90 14.98
CA GLY A 79 9.86 2.31 15.65
C GLY A 79 10.15 1.95 17.10
N SER A 80 9.20 1.29 17.75
CA SER A 80 9.30 0.89 19.15
C SER A 80 8.69 -0.51 19.35
N PRO A 81 9.18 -1.30 20.31
CA PRO A 81 8.77 -2.71 20.43
C PRO A 81 7.39 -2.93 21.08
N VAL A 82 6.85 -1.95 21.80
CA VAL A 82 5.59 -2.10 22.55
C VAL A 82 4.53 -1.12 22.07
N TYR A 83 4.81 0.19 22.20
CA TYR A 83 3.93 1.26 21.73
C TYR A 83 4.53 1.91 20.50
N LYS A 84 3.70 2.35 19.55
CA LYS A 84 4.15 2.97 18.30
C LYS A 84 5.07 2.06 17.49
N LYS A 85 4.74 0.79 17.43
CA LYS A 85 5.38 -0.14 16.48
C LYS A 85 5.30 0.43 15.07
N LEU A 86 6.36 0.32 14.30
CA LEU A 86 6.41 0.87 12.95
C LEU A 86 5.34 0.27 12.01
N ASP A 87 5.10 -1.04 12.09
CA ASP A 87 4.03 -1.73 11.36
C ASP A 87 2.65 -1.17 11.71
N SER A 88 2.39 -0.94 13.01
CA SER A 88 1.12 -0.37 13.49
C SER A 88 0.92 1.07 13.03
N GLN A 89 1.98 1.90 13.04
CA GLN A 89 1.91 3.28 12.56
C GLN A 89 1.67 3.37 11.05
N ILE A 90 2.34 2.50 10.27
CA ILE A 90 2.10 2.40 8.83
C ILE A 90 0.67 1.93 8.56
N ALA A 91 0.20 0.90 9.28
CA ALA A 91 -1.16 0.41 9.12
C ALA A 91 -2.22 1.48 9.47
N GLU A 92 -2.02 2.25 10.55
CA GLU A 92 -2.86 3.38 10.94
C GLU A 92 -2.89 4.45 9.84
N ALA A 93 -1.72 4.84 9.33
CA ALA A 93 -1.59 5.83 8.28
C ALA A 93 -2.31 5.40 6.99
N MET A 94 -2.10 4.16 6.54
CA MET A 94 -2.79 3.62 5.35
C MET A 94 -4.30 3.46 5.58
N MET A 95 -4.71 3.02 6.78
CA MET A 95 -6.14 2.88 7.11
C MET A 95 -6.85 4.23 7.21
N SER A 96 -6.15 5.33 7.49
CA SER A 96 -6.71 6.69 7.52
C SER A 96 -7.08 7.21 6.14
N ILE A 97 -6.55 6.62 5.06
CA ILE A 97 -6.90 6.99 3.69
C ILE A 97 -8.36 6.61 3.41
N ASN A 98 -9.13 7.54 2.88
CA ASN A 98 -10.54 7.32 2.58
C ASN A 98 -10.77 6.08 1.70
N ALA A 99 -11.79 5.29 2.05
CA ALA A 99 -12.19 4.05 1.39
C ALA A 99 -11.24 2.85 1.59
N VAL A 100 -10.16 2.97 2.31
CA VAL A 100 -9.32 1.82 2.72
C VAL A 100 -10.10 0.95 3.69
N LYS A 101 -9.97 -0.39 3.55
CA LYS A 101 -10.69 -1.40 4.34
C LYS A 101 -9.82 -2.56 4.81
N GLY A 102 -8.55 -2.54 4.49
CA GLY A 102 -7.59 -3.53 4.96
C GLY A 102 -6.17 -3.11 4.62
N VAL A 103 -5.23 -3.47 5.48
CA VAL A 103 -3.80 -3.20 5.32
C VAL A 103 -3.05 -4.49 5.62
N GLU A 104 -2.00 -4.74 4.87
CA GLU A 104 -1.05 -5.84 5.06
C GLU A 104 0.37 -5.29 5.11
N ILE A 105 1.20 -5.89 5.94
CA ILE A 105 2.64 -5.62 6.02
C ILE A 105 3.39 -6.86 5.55
N GLY A 106 4.39 -6.70 4.70
CA GLY A 106 5.17 -7.81 4.14
C GLY A 106 4.30 -8.80 3.35
N SER A 107 4.41 -10.08 3.65
CA SER A 107 3.59 -11.12 3.03
C SER A 107 2.12 -11.10 3.49
N GLY A 108 1.79 -10.38 4.58
CA GLY A 108 0.42 -10.14 5.02
C GLY A 108 -0.36 -11.42 5.30
N PHE A 109 -1.55 -11.57 4.72
CA PHE A 109 -2.42 -12.73 4.92
C PHE A 109 -1.85 -14.04 4.37
N ASP A 110 -0.92 -13.98 3.40
CA ASP A 110 -0.29 -15.18 2.84
C ASP A 110 0.52 -15.94 3.91
N LEU A 111 1.01 -15.24 4.96
CA LEU A 111 1.71 -15.86 6.10
C LEU A 111 0.88 -16.93 6.82
N ALA A 112 -0.43 -16.82 6.81
CA ALA A 112 -1.31 -17.78 7.47
C ALA A 112 -1.24 -19.20 6.87
N SER A 113 -0.77 -19.33 5.64
CA SER A 113 -0.58 -20.61 4.93
C SER A 113 0.83 -21.16 5.03
N LEU A 114 1.78 -20.42 5.62
CA LEU A 114 3.17 -20.81 5.78
C LEU A 114 3.42 -21.40 7.18
N THR A 115 4.40 -22.28 7.27
CA THR A 115 4.96 -22.72 8.54
C THR A 115 5.92 -21.66 9.12
N GLY A 116 6.30 -21.80 10.39
CA GLY A 116 7.27 -20.90 11.01
C GLY A 116 8.66 -20.96 10.33
N GLU A 117 9.04 -22.10 9.77
CA GLU A 117 10.28 -22.28 9.01
C GLU A 117 10.20 -21.53 7.67
N GLU A 118 9.12 -21.69 6.91
CA GLU A 118 8.92 -21.03 5.61
C GLU A 118 8.76 -19.51 5.71
N SER A 119 8.20 -19.02 6.82
CA SER A 119 7.94 -17.59 7.03
C SER A 119 9.11 -16.84 7.66
N ASN A 120 10.18 -17.54 8.07
CA ASN A 120 11.32 -16.93 8.74
C ASN A 120 12.20 -16.16 7.76
N ASP A 121 12.49 -14.91 8.09
CA ASP A 121 13.44 -14.08 7.34
C ASP A 121 14.85 -14.36 7.86
N GLU A 122 15.48 -15.43 7.35
CA GLU A 122 16.82 -15.85 7.76
C GLU A 122 17.89 -14.80 7.45
N ILE A 123 18.87 -14.68 8.32
CA ILE A 123 19.95 -13.69 8.23
C ILE A 123 21.26 -14.40 7.90
N PHE A 124 21.95 -13.93 6.90
CA PHE A 124 23.21 -14.47 6.44
C PHE A 124 24.32 -13.40 6.47
N PRO A 125 25.57 -13.77 6.84
CA PRO A 125 26.70 -12.85 6.76
C PRO A 125 27.03 -12.55 5.31
N ASP A 126 27.40 -11.30 5.02
CA ASP A 126 27.98 -10.93 3.72
C ASP A 126 29.54 -10.97 3.77
N ASN A 127 30.16 -10.90 2.58
CA ASN A 127 31.61 -10.92 2.46
C ASN A 127 32.30 -9.60 2.85
N LYS A 128 31.52 -8.57 3.25
CA LYS A 128 32.01 -7.22 3.60
C LYS A 128 31.93 -6.95 5.11
N GLY A 129 31.51 -7.94 5.90
CA GLY A 129 31.33 -7.80 7.34
C GLY A 129 30.01 -7.18 7.77
N ASP A 130 29.04 -7.15 6.86
CA ASP A 130 27.63 -6.83 7.13
C ASP A 130 26.78 -8.12 6.99
N TYR A 131 25.48 -8.02 6.87
CA TYR A 131 24.56 -9.13 6.70
C TYR A 131 23.45 -8.80 5.69
N TYR A 132 22.83 -9.84 5.14
CA TYR A 132 21.63 -9.73 4.32
C TYR A 132 20.56 -10.73 4.77
N PHE A 133 19.32 -10.48 4.37
CA PHE A 133 18.19 -11.37 4.64
C PHE A 133 17.90 -12.24 3.42
N GLY A 134 17.56 -13.51 3.65
CA GLY A 134 17.19 -14.45 2.58
C GLY A 134 15.80 -14.22 2.02
N SER A 135 14.92 -13.59 2.81
CA SER A 135 13.54 -13.26 2.43
C SER A 135 13.11 -11.94 3.10
N ASN A 136 11.89 -11.48 2.82
CA ASN A 136 11.31 -10.30 3.46
C ASN A 136 9.81 -10.51 3.74
N HIS A 137 9.49 -11.63 4.36
CA HIS A 137 8.11 -11.97 4.72
C HIS A 137 7.51 -10.99 5.73
N SER A 138 8.34 -10.51 6.65
CA SER A 138 7.96 -9.53 7.67
C SER A 138 7.84 -8.09 7.13
N GLY A 139 8.18 -7.87 5.85
CA GLY A 139 8.05 -6.58 5.21
C GLY A 139 8.96 -5.49 5.78
N GLY A 140 10.20 -5.84 6.16
CA GLY A 140 11.20 -4.90 6.67
C GLY A 140 11.02 -4.48 8.12
N ILE A 141 10.10 -5.11 8.86
CA ILE A 141 9.78 -4.73 10.24
C ILE A 141 9.77 -5.99 11.11
N LEU A 142 10.66 -6.04 12.09
CA LEU A 142 10.77 -7.13 13.07
C LEU A 142 10.53 -6.58 14.47
N GLY A 143 9.57 -7.17 15.19
CA GLY A 143 9.24 -6.72 16.55
C GLY A 143 8.74 -5.27 16.64
N GLY A 144 8.23 -4.70 15.56
CA GLY A 144 7.78 -3.32 15.46
C GLY A 144 8.90 -2.32 15.12
N ILE A 145 10.08 -2.80 14.72
CA ILE A 145 11.28 -2.00 14.47
C ILE A 145 11.81 -2.30 13.06
N SER A 146 12.24 -1.26 12.33
CA SER A 146 12.81 -1.44 10.97
C SER A 146 14.11 -2.26 11.01
N SER A 147 14.19 -3.25 10.12
CA SER A 147 15.35 -4.15 9.99
C SER A 147 16.43 -3.63 9.05
N GLY A 148 16.12 -2.59 8.25
CA GLY A 148 16.94 -2.11 7.15
C GLY A 148 16.60 -2.75 5.79
N GLN A 149 15.70 -3.75 5.78
CA GLN A 149 15.12 -4.26 4.54
C GLN A 149 14.09 -3.27 3.98
N PRO A 150 13.70 -3.39 2.71
CA PRO A 150 12.57 -2.64 2.18
C PRO A 150 11.32 -2.83 3.02
N ILE A 151 10.69 -1.73 3.41
CA ILE A 151 9.39 -1.77 4.10
C ILE A 151 8.31 -1.92 3.03
N VAL A 152 7.51 -2.97 3.14
CA VAL A 152 6.44 -3.29 2.18
C VAL A 152 5.11 -3.24 2.87
N ALA A 153 4.22 -2.37 2.39
CA ALA A 153 2.83 -2.30 2.82
C ALA A 153 1.88 -2.40 1.62
N ARG A 154 0.77 -3.11 1.80
CA ARG A 154 -0.33 -3.21 0.83
C ARG A 154 -1.64 -2.84 1.51
N PHE A 155 -2.54 -2.23 0.76
CA PHE A 155 -3.86 -1.94 1.28
C PHE A 155 -4.92 -2.01 0.19
N ILE A 156 -6.14 -2.34 0.61
CA ILE A 156 -7.29 -2.42 -0.27
C ILE A 156 -8.13 -1.16 -0.18
N VAL A 157 -8.50 -0.61 -1.33
CA VAL A 157 -9.48 0.46 -1.47
C VAL A 157 -10.79 -0.15 -1.97
N LYS A 158 -11.88 0.01 -1.22
CA LYS A 158 -13.18 -0.52 -1.64
C LYS A 158 -13.73 0.20 -2.87
N PRO A 159 -14.60 -0.42 -3.67
CA PRO A 159 -15.34 0.25 -4.73
C PRO A 159 -16.10 1.46 -4.19
N THR A 160 -16.18 2.53 -4.97
CA THR A 160 -16.98 3.72 -4.63
C THR A 160 -18.44 3.31 -4.49
N SER A 161 -19.06 3.65 -3.36
CA SER A 161 -20.47 3.36 -3.14
C SER A 161 -21.42 4.31 -3.87
N SER A 162 -20.94 5.47 -4.29
CA SER A 162 -21.71 6.48 -5.04
C SER A 162 -21.76 6.11 -6.53
N ILE A 163 -22.56 5.10 -6.88
CA ILE A 163 -22.74 4.64 -8.27
C ILE A 163 -24.07 5.13 -8.84
N LEU A 164 -24.17 5.14 -10.19
CA LEU A 164 -25.34 5.62 -10.92
C LEU A 164 -26.49 4.60 -10.99
N LYS A 165 -26.47 3.58 -10.13
CA LYS A 165 -27.49 2.55 -10.02
C LYS A 165 -28.39 2.81 -8.83
N GLU A 166 -29.66 2.46 -8.96
CA GLU A 166 -30.63 2.50 -7.87
C GLU A 166 -30.26 1.49 -6.78
N LYS A 167 -30.44 1.90 -5.53
CA LYS A 167 -30.14 1.11 -4.35
C LYS A 167 -31.24 1.25 -3.31
N ASN A 168 -31.48 0.17 -2.59
CA ASN A 168 -32.37 0.18 -1.45
C ASN A 168 -31.77 1.04 -0.33
N SER A 169 -32.61 1.83 0.31
CA SER A 169 -32.30 2.64 1.47
C SER A 169 -33.55 2.84 2.32
N ILE A 170 -33.43 3.63 3.37
CA ILE A 170 -34.56 4.06 4.22
C ILE A 170 -34.58 5.58 4.30
N ASN A 171 -35.77 6.16 4.49
CA ASN A 171 -35.93 7.57 4.84
C ASN A 171 -35.80 7.76 6.38
N LEU A 172 -36.03 8.98 6.85
CA LEU A 172 -35.96 9.32 8.29
C LEU A 172 -37.05 8.65 9.11
N ASP A 173 -38.13 8.23 8.49
CA ASP A 173 -39.27 7.54 9.14
C ASP A 173 -39.10 6.00 9.11
N ASN A 174 -37.89 5.51 8.70
CA ASN A 174 -37.55 4.08 8.53
C ASN A 174 -38.34 3.35 7.44
N GLU A 175 -38.94 4.06 6.49
CA GLU A 175 -39.62 3.47 5.35
C GLU A 175 -38.64 3.14 4.24
N ALA A 176 -38.90 2.02 3.54
CA ALA A 176 -38.06 1.58 2.41
C ALA A 176 -38.20 2.54 1.22
N ILE A 177 -37.04 3.03 0.72
CA ILE A 177 -36.97 3.89 -0.44
C ILE A 177 -35.91 3.40 -1.41
N GLN A 178 -35.98 3.88 -2.66
CA GLN A 178 -34.92 3.75 -3.66
C GLN A 178 -34.16 5.05 -3.77
N ILE A 179 -32.84 4.98 -3.68
CA ILE A 179 -31.95 6.15 -3.90
C ILE A 179 -31.05 5.91 -5.09
N LYS A 180 -30.74 6.98 -5.81
CA LYS A 180 -29.78 7.00 -6.91
C LYS A 180 -28.90 8.22 -6.77
N THR A 181 -27.59 7.98 -6.70
CA THR A 181 -26.61 9.06 -6.66
C THR A 181 -26.55 9.75 -8.03
N LYS A 182 -26.54 11.09 -8.04
CA LYS A 182 -26.37 11.91 -9.25
C LYS A 182 -24.99 12.56 -9.24
N GLY A 183 -24.41 12.79 -10.40
CA GLY A 183 -23.14 13.49 -10.56
C GLY A 183 -22.03 12.60 -11.12
N ARG A 184 -20.83 13.19 -11.28
CA ARG A 184 -19.63 12.48 -11.74
C ARG A 184 -18.93 11.82 -10.55
N HIS A 185 -18.67 10.53 -10.66
CA HIS A 185 -17.90 9.77 -9.68
C HIS A 185 -16.75 9.05 -10.38
N ASP A 186 -15.62 8.87 -9.66
CA ASP A 186 -14.52 8.09 -10.17
C ASP A 186 -14.90 6.60 -10.15
N PRO A 187 -14.76 5.89 -11.26
CA PRO A 187 -15.07 4.47 -11.31
C PRO A 187 -14.09 3.61 -10.48
N CYS A 188 -12.86 4.13 -10.22
CA CYS A 188 -11.89 3.52 -9.32
C CYS A 188 -11.10 4.61 -8.57
N VAL A 189 -11.35 4.75 -7.28
CA VAL A 189 -10.61 5.71 -6.44
C VAL A 189 -9.21 5.23 -6.07
N GLY A 190 -8.91 3.94 -6.31
CA GLY A 190 -7.57 3.37 -6.11
C GLY A 190 -6.48 4.12 -6.86
N ILE A 191 -6.76 4.57 -8.08
CA ILE A 191 -5.83 5.36 -8.89
C ILE A 191 -5.36 6.62 -8.14
N ARG A 192 -6.28 7.32 -7.47
CA ARG A 192 -5.96 8.51 -6.67
C ARG A 192 -5.30 8.18 -5.34
N ALA A 193 -5.56 6.99 -4.80
CA ALA A 193 -4.96 6.55 -3.56
C ALA A 193 -3.45 6.26 -3.69
N VAL A 194 -2.95 5.95 -4.89
CA VAL A 194 -1.54 5.64 -5.13
C VAL A 194 -0.59 6.76 -4.69
N PRO A 195 -0.70 8.01 -5.16
CA PRO A 195 0.17 9.10 -4.70
C PRO A 195 -0.09 9.50 -3.23
N VAL A 196 -1.31 9.31 -2.72
CA VAL A 196 -1.62 9.55 -1.31
C VAL A 196 -0.89 8.55 -0.42
N ALA A 197 -0.84 7.28 -0.83
CA ALA A 197 -0.12 6.23 -0.11
C ALA A 197 1.39 6.50 -0.02
N GLU A 198 2.00 6.95 -1.12
CA GLU A 198 3.41 7.38 -1.13
C GLU A 198 3.66 8.46 -0.08
N ALA A 199 2.82 9.50 -0.07
CA ALA A 199 2.93 10.59 0.89
C ALA A 199 2.74 10.12 2.34
N MET A 200 1.76 9.26 2.60
CA MET A 200 1.48 8.72 3.94
C MET A 200 2.63 7.84 4.45
N MET A 201 3.22 7.00 3.60
CA MET A 201 4.41 6.22 3.94
C MET A 201 5.59 7.14 4.29
N ALA A 202 5.86 8.13 3.45
CA ALA A 202 6.96 9.08 3.67
C ALA A 202 6.80 9.88 4.97
N ILE A 203 5.58 10.37 5.25
CA ILE A 203 5.27 11.11 6.49
C ILE A 203 5.47 10.21 7.71
N THR A 204 5.00 8.96 7.66
CA THR A 204 5.11 8.02 8.78
C THR A 204 6.58 7.70 9.08
N ILE A 205 7.38 7.41 8.05
CA ILE A 205 8.81 7.12 8.22
C ILE A 205 9.55 8.35 8.76
N LEU A 206 9.25 9.55 8.26
CA LEU A 206 9.85 10.79 8.73
C LEU A 206 9.52 11.07 10.19
N ASP A 207 8.26 10.87 10.61
CA ASP A 207 7.85 11.04 12.00
C ASP A 207 8.61 10.08 12.94
N GLN A 208 8.76 8.81 12.53
CA GLN A 208 9.53 7.83 13.28
C GLN A 208 11.03 8.18 13.32
N LEU A 209 11.60 8.70 12.25
CA LEU A 209 13.00 9.16 12.19
C LEU A 209 13.23 10.33 13.15
N LEU A 210 12.37 11.35 13.11
CA LEU A 210 12.46 12.50 14.00
C LEU A 210 12.30 12.10 15.48
N GLY A 211 11.37 11.17 15.75
CA GLY A 211 11.20 10.60 17.09
C GLY A 211 12.45 9.86 17.57
N HIS A 212 13.05 9.07 16.70
CA HIS A 212 14.29 8.34 16.99
C HIS A 212 15.46 9.30 17.25
N GLU A 213 15.68 10.28 16.37
CA GLU A 213 16.75 11.29 16.55
C GLU A 213 16.58 12.12 17.82
N SER A 214 15.33 12.39 18.25
CA SER A 214 15.07 13.11 19.49
C SER A 214 15.45 12.32 20.75
N GLN A 215 15.47 10.98 20.67
CA GLN A 215 15.77 10.09 21.80
C GLN A 215 17.26 9.73 21.87
N ILE A 216 17.89 9.42 20.76
CA ILE A 216 19.26 8.87 20.73
C ILE A 216 20.26 9.70 19.91
N GLY A 217 19.82 10.79 19.29
CA GLY A 217 20.64 11.62 18.40
C GLY A 217 20.60 11.17 16.95
N LYS A 218 21.37 11.84 16.09
CA LYS A 218 21.38 11.58 14.66
C LYS A 218 21.91 10.18 14.33
N ILE A 219 21.22 9.49 13.44
CA ILE A 219 21.71 8.26 12.83
C ILE A 219 22.92 8.63 11.95
N LYS A 220 24.03 7.93 12.19
CA LYS A 220 25.30 8.13 11.46
C LYS A 220 25.31 7.32 10.19
#